data_4c7e7286736e1089cae589e0c0cdc8a7
#
_entry.id   4c7e7286736e1089cae589e0c0cdc8a7
#
_cell.length_a   1.000
_cell.length_b   1.000
_cell.length_c   1.000
_cell.angle_alpha   90.00
_cell.angle_beta   90.00
_cell.angle_gamma   90.00
#
_symmetry.space_group_name_H-M   'P 1'
#
loop_
_entity.id
_entity.type
_entity.pdbx_description
1 polymer ?
#
loop_
_entity_poly.entity_id
_entity_poly.type
_entity_poly.pdbx_seq_one_letter_code
_entity_poly.pdbx_strand_id
1 'polypeptide(L)'
;MIRQVLTPQTLELDAFARLMRAHTVLRRELEAEVLTPRGLTINDFEALLHLSRAEEHRLRRIDLVDRLMLTPSGVTRLLDGLQHAGLIENKHCEDDARVTWASLTDAGRETIECVGVNHTKVLQSLFRDALDEDELAQLSELLGRLPGVGAGSCAG
;
A
#
# COMPACT_ATOMS: atom_id res chain seq x y z
N MET A 1 -12.12 43.07 5.23
CA MET A 1 -12.10 42.67 3.82
C MET A 1 -11.00 41.65 3.62
N ILE A 2 -11.34 40.36 3.67
CA ILE A 2 -10.38 39.28 3.42
C ILE A 2 -10.26 39.19 1.90
N ARG A 3 -9.09 39.56 1.38
CA ARG A 3 -8.75 39.41 -0.04
C ARG A 3 -8.65 37.90 -0.30
N GLN A 4 -9.68 37.33 -0.95
CA GLN A 4 -9.58 35.98 -1.49
C GLN A 4 -8.41 35.98 -2.47
N VAL A 5 -7.31 35.35 -2.07
CA VAL A 5 -6.21 35.02 -2.98
C VAL A 5 -6.73 33.89 -3.84
N LEU A 6 -7.31 34.24 -4.98
CA LEU A 6 -7.64 33.28 -6.03
C LEU A 6 -6.31 32.76 -6.58
N THR A 7 -5.89 31.61 -6.11
CA THR A 7 -4.78 30.88 -6.74
C THR A 7 -5.21 30.57 -8.19
N PRO A 8 -4.43 30.96 -9.21
CA PRO A 8 -4.80 30.63 -10.59
C PRO A 8 -4.94 29.10 -10.68
N GLN A 9 -6.05 28.66 -11.25
CA GLN A 9 -6.24 27.25 -11.56
C GLN A 9 -5.30 26.88 -12.71
N THR A 10 -4.17 26.25 -12.38
CA THR A 10 -3.27 25.70 -13.38
C THR A 10 -3.62 24.24 -13.64
N LEU A 11 -3.21 23.74 -14.81
CA LEU A 11 -3.41 22.34 -15.18
C LEU A 11 -2.77 21.38 -14.16
N GLU A 12 -1.62 21.75 -13.65
CA GLU A 12 -0.88 20.98 -12.63
C GLU A 12 -1.69 20.87 -11.34
N LEU A 13 -2.30 21.96 -10.89
CA LEU A 13 -3.12 21.97 -9.68
C LEU A 13 -4.38 21.10 -9.86
N ASP A 14 -5.04 21.18 -11.02
CA ASP A 14 -6.21 20.35 -11.32
C ASP A 14 -5.81 18.86 -11.37
N ALA A 15 -4.73 18.52 -12.06
CA ALA A 15 -4.20 17.15 -12.12
C ALA A 15 -3.86 16.61 -10.74
N PHE A 16 -3.17 17.39 -9.90
CA PHE A 16 -2.86 17.02 -8.52
C PHE A 16 -4.12 16.79 -7.69
N ALA A 17 -5.09 17.70 -7.77
CA ALA A 17 -6.34 17.58 -7.01
C ALA A 17 -7.14 16.33 -7.41
N ARG A 18 -7.21 16.01 -8.72
CA ARG A 18 -7.86 14.79 -9.22
C ARG A 18 -7.15 13.54 -8.78
N LEU A 19 -5.82 13.52 -8.83
CA LEU A 19 -5.01 12.40 -8.35
C LEU A 19 -5.24 12.13 -6.86
N MET A 20 -5.21 13.17 -6.02
CA MET A 20 -5.45 13.04 -4.58
C MET A 20 -6.86 12.57 -4.27
N ARG A 21 -7.85 13.06 -5.01
CA ARG A 21 -9.24 12.62 -4.85
C ARG A 21 -9.42 11.16 -5.28
N ALA A 22 -8.87 10.78 -6.44
CA ALA A 22 -8.91 9.41 -6.93
C ALA A 22 -8.25 8.45 -5.93
N HIS A 23 -7.04 8.76 -5.46
CA HIS A 23 -6.36 8.00 -4.42
C HIS A 23 -7.23 7.80 -3.17
N THR A 24 -7.85 8.88 -2.67
CA THR A 24 -8.70 8.80 -1.46
C THR A 24 -9.93 7.92 -1.67
N VAL A 25 -10.59 8.04 -2.83
CA VAL A 25 -11.78 7.24 -3.14
C VAL A 25 -11.42 5.77 -3.29
N LEU A 26 -10.41 5.45 -4.12
CA LEU A 26 -9.98 4.07 -4.36
C LEU A 26 -9.54 3.39 -3.06
N ARG A 27 -8.75 4.09 -2.25
CA ARG A 27 -8.32 3.59 -0.94
C ARG A 27 -9.51 3.27 -0.03
N ARG A 28 -10.50 4.18 0.06
CA ARG A 28 -11.69 3.98 0.89
C ARG A 28 -12.51 2.77 0.43
N GLU A 29 -12.73 2.62 -0.88
CA GLU A 29 -13.49 1.50 -1.42
C GLU A 29 -12.77 0.15 -1.15
N LEU A 30 -11.44 0.10 -1.34
CA LEU A 30 -10.65 -1.08 -1.02
C LEU A 30 -10.67 -1.42 0.47
N GLU A 31 -10.55 -0.44 1.34
CA GLU A 31 -10.65 -0.65 2.79
C GLU A 31 -12.03 -1.19 3.17
N ALA A 32 -13.10 -0.58 2.68
CA ALA A 32 -14.47 -0.98 3.02
C ALA A 32 -14.82 -2.39 2.52
N GLU A 33 -14.52 -2.69 1.26
CA GLU A 33 -14.96 -3.92 0.59
C GLU A 33 -14.06 -5.12 0.90
N VAL A 34 -12.77 -4.90 1.11
CA VAL A 34 -11.79 -5.99 1.17
C VAL A 34 -11.15 -6.14 2.54
N LEU A 35 -10.72 -5.06 3.15
CA LEU A 35 -9.83 -5.08 4.32
C LEU A 35 -10.60 -5.04 5.65
N THR A 36 -11.54 -4.12 5.79
CA THR A 36 -12.33 -3.95 7.03
C THR A 36 -13.05 -5.22 7.48
N PRO A 37 -13.67 -6.02 6.57
CA PRO A 37 -14.31 -7.27 6.97
C PRO A 37 -13.34 -8.31 7.58
N ARG A 38 -12.03 -8.10 7.41
CA ARG A 38 -10.95 -8.95 7.93
C ARG A 38 -10.16 -8.31 9.07
N GLY A 39 -10.59 -7.13 9.52
CA GLY A 39 -9.90 -6.37 10.57
C GLY A 39 -8.55 -5.80 10.14
N LEU A 40 -8.30 -5.65 8.84
CA LEU A 40 -7.07 -5.12 8.27
C LEU A 40 -7.25 -3.66 7.83
N THR A 41 -6.18 -2.89 7.93
CA THR A 41 -6.04 -1.58 7.29
C THR A 41 -5.26 -1.72 5.98
N ILE A 42 -5.25 -0.65 5.17
CA ILE A 42 -4.44 -0.64 3.94
C ILE A 42 -2.94 -0.79 4.24
N ASN A 43 -2.46 -0.20 5.34
CA ASN A 43 -1.06 -0.33 5.74
C ASN A 43 -0.70 -1.76 6.16
N ASP A 44 -1.63 -2.47 6.82
CA ASP A 44 -1.47 -3.90 7.15
C ASP A 44 -1.36 -4.72 5.87
N PHE A 45 -2.24 -4.47 4.91
CA PHE A 45 -2.21 -5.15 3.61
C PHE A 45 -0.90 -4.88 2.86
N GLU A 46 -0.46 -3.62 2.78
CA GLU A 46 0.79 -3.25 2.11
C GLU A 46 2.00 -3.92 2.78
N ALA A 47 2.04 -3.97 4.11
CA ALA A 47 3.11 -4.66 4.84
C ALA A 47 3.14 -6.17 4.54
N LEU A 48 1.97 -6.84 4.60
CA LEU A 48 1.86 -8.25 4.26
C LEU A 48 2.23 -8.51 2.80
N LEU A 49 1.84 -7.65 1.88
CA LEU A 49 2.19 -7.73 0.46
C LEU A 49 3.70 -7.61 0.23
N HIS A 50 4.37 -6.65 0.89
CA HIS A 50 5.82 -6.52 0.81
C HIS A 50 6.54 -7.73 1.38
N LEU A 51 6.06 -8.28 2.50
CA LEU A 51 6.61 -9.50 3.07
C LEU A 51 6.40 -10.71 2.16
N SER A 52 5.24 -10.85 1.53
CA SER A 52 4.94 -11.98 0.64
C SER A 52 5.85 -12.03 -0.60
N ARG A 53 6.29 -10.86 -1.07
CA ARG A 53 7.18 -10.71 -2.23
C ARG A 53 8.67 -10.73 -1.89
N ALA A 54 9.01 -10.67 -0.61
CA ALA A 54 10.39 -10.68 -0.16
C ALA A 54 10.97 -12.10 -0.17
N GLU A 55 12.29 -12.18 -0.32
CA GLU A 55 13.03 -13.42 -0.17
C GLU A 55 12.77 -14.02 1.22
N GLU A 56 12.52 -15.32 1.29
CA GLU A 56 12.13 -16.05 2.50
C GLU A 56 10.93 -15.42 3.25
N HIS A 57 10.10 -14.62 2.56
CA HIS A 57 8.94 -13.92 3.12
C HIS A 57 9.25 -13.10 4.38
N ARG A 58 10.44 -12.48 4.41
CA ARG A 58 10.89 -11.66 5.54
C ARG A 58 11.55 -10.36 5.09
N LEU A 59 11.40 -9.32 5.89
CA LEU A 59 12.05 -8.01 5.72
C LEU A 59 12.52 -7.49 7.07
N ARG A 60 13.61 -6.70 7.04
CA ARG A 60 14.02 -5.97 8.24
C ARG A 60 13.00 -4.84 8.50
N ARG A 61 12.79 -4.54 9.78
CA ARG A 61 11.89 -3.44 10.17
C ARG A 61 12.25 -2.13 9.48
N ILE A 62 13.54 -1.82 9.34
CA ILE A 62 13.99 -0.59 8.70
C ILE A 62 13.61 -0.52 7.21
N ASP A 63 13.67 -1.64 6.50
CA ASP A 63 13.31 -1.71 5.08
C ASP A 63 11.79 -1.47 4.88
N LEU A 64 10.96 -1.87 5.86
CA LEU A 64 9.52 -1.59 5.85
C LEU A 64 9.20 -0.11 6.09
N VAL A 65 10.01 0.61 6.87
CA VAL A 65 9.86 2.07 7.05
C VAL A 65 9.91 2.77 5.69
N ASP A 66 10.92 2.46 4.89
CA ASP A 66 11.11 3.08 3.57
C ASP A 66 10.01 2.67 2.58
N ARG A 67 9.65 1.38 2.56
CA ARG A 67 8.65 0.85 1.62
C ARG A 67 7.23 1.34 1.90
N LEU A 68 6.85 1.45 3.18
CA LEU A 68 5.51 1.88 3.60
C LEU A 68 5.39 3.40 3.74
N MET A 69 6.50 4.14 3.60
CA MET A 69 6.56 5.59 3.85
C MET A 69 5.95 5.99 5.20
N LEU A 70 6.13 5.14 6.20
CA LEU A 70 5.68 5.37 7.57
C LEU A 70 6.85 5.78 8.47
N THR A 71 6.54 6.40 9.61
CA THR A 71 7.55 6.64 10.63
C THR A 71 8.00 5.32 11.28
N PRO A 72 9.23 5.25 11.84
CA PRO A 72 9.68 4.05 12.57
C PRO A 72 8.72 3.60 13.67
N SER A 73 8.12 4.54 14.40
CA SER A 73 7.11 4.24 15.42
C SER A 73 5.78 3.76 14.83
N GLY A 74 5.43 4.24 13.65
CA GLY A 74 4.27 3.78 12.88
C GLY A 74 4.44 2.32 12.46
N VAL A 75 5.60 1.97 11.90
CA VAL A 75 5.93 0.59 11.53
C VAL A 75 5.97 -0.32 12.75
N THR A 76 6.53 0.14 13.88
CA THR A 76 6.52 -0.67 15.11
C THR A 76 5.11 -1.04 15.53
N ARG A 77 4.19 -0.07 15.63
CA ARG A 77 2.79 -0.31 16.02
C ARG A 77 2.06 -1.23 15.03
N LEU A 78 2.31 -1.05 13.74
CA LEU A 78 1.74 -1.88 12.69
C LEU A 78 2.20 -3.34 12.83
N LEU A 79 3.50 -3.56 12.98
CA LEU A 79 4.05 -4.91 13.15
C LEU A 79 3.61 -5.58 14.46
N ASP A 80 3.50 -4.82 15.56
CA ASP A 80 2.97 -5.33 16.81
C ASP A 80 1.50 -5.79 16.66
N GLY A 81 0.69 -5.01 15.91
CA GLY A 81 -0.69 -5.39 15.58
C GLY A 81 -0.77 -6.66 14.74
N LEU A 82 0.02 -6.75 13.68
CA LEU A 82 0.07 -7.93 12.82
C LEU A 82 0.59 -9.18 13.55
N GLN A 83 1.55 -9.01 14.45
CA GLN A 83 2.04 -10.10 15.29
C GLN A 83 0.97 -10.56 16.29
N HIS A 84 0.26 -9.63 16.91
CA HIS A 84 -0.84 -9.95 17.81
C HIS A 84 -1.98 -10.71 17.09
N ALA A 85 -2.22 -10.36 15.82
CA ALA A 85 -3.16 -11.07 14.95
C ALA A 85 -2.62 -12.44 14.46
N GLY A 86 -1.37 -12.78 14.74
CA GLY A 86 -0.74 -14.05 14.33
C GLY A 86 -0.36 -14.11 12.85
N LEU A 87 -0.35 -12.96 12.14
CA LEU A 87 -0.08 -12.89 10.71
C LEU A 87 1.41 -12.80 10.39
N ILE A 88 2.20 -12.32 11.33
CA ILE A 88 3.66 -12.24 11.24
C ILE A 88 4.32 -12.72 12.54
N GLU A 89 5.61 -13.01 12.45
CA GLU A 89 6.52 -13.18 13.58
C GLU A 89 7.63 -12.14 13.51
N ASN A 90 7.94 -11.51 14.65
CA ASN A 90 9.11 -10.66 14.79
C ASN A 90 10.25 -11.47 15.43
N LYS A 91 11.40 -11.54 14.75
CA LYS A 91 12.59 -12.24 15.25
C LYS A 91 13.77 -11.28 15.28
N HIS A 92 14.52 -11.30 16.38
CA HIS A 92 15.81 -10.61 16.43
C HIS A 92 16.85 -11.44 15.66
N CYS A 93 17.78 -10.74 15.00
CA CYS A 93 18.92 -11.41 14.40
C CYS A 93 19.81 -12.01 15.52
N GLU A 94 20.25 -13.25 15.34
CA GLU A 94 21.12 -13.91 16.31
C GLU A 94 22.49 -13.23 16.41
N ASP A 95 22.99 -12.69 15.29
CA ASP A 95 24.28 -12.03 15.19
C ASP A 95 24.25 -10.54 15.59
N ASP A 96 23.10 -9.87 15.49
CA ASP A 96 22.93 -8.46 15.87
C ASP A 96 21.52 -8.20 16.41
N ALA A 97 21.43 -8.08 17.73
CA ALA A 97 20.17 -7.80 18.44
C ALA A 97 19.49 -6.47 18.05
N ARG A 98 20.19 -5.59 17.32
CA ARG A 98 19.61 -4.34 16.80
C ARG A 98 18.77 -4.56 15.54
N VAL A 99 18.97 -5.70 14.86
CA VAL A 99 18.24 -6.04 13.65
C VAL A 99 17.03 -6.88 14.04
N THR A 100 15.84 -6.35 13.73
CA THR A 100 14.58 -7.07 13.88
C THR A 100 14.02 -7.40 12.50
N TRP A 101 13.75 -8.68 12.27
CA TRP A 101 13.08 -9.20 11.09
C TRP A 101 11.61 -9.41 11.36
N ALA A 102 10.77 -9.03 10.42
CA ALA A 102 9.38 -9.43 10.34
C ALA A 102 9.25 -10.52 9.28
N SER A 103 8.61 -11.62 9.61
CA SER A 103 8.40 -12.77 8.69
C SER A 103 6.93 -13.13 8.65
N LEU A 104 6.40 -13.50 7.47
CA LEU A 104 5.04 -14.02 7.37
C LEU A 104 4.91 -15.39 8.06
N THR A 105 3.80 -15.55 8.77
CA THR A 105 3.33 -16.88 9.20
C THR A 105 2.55 -17.56 8.08
N ASP A 106 2.19 -18.84 8.24
CA ASP A 106 1.28 -19.54 7.31
C ASP A 106 -0.09 -18.83 7.25
N ALA A 107 -0.63 -18.41 8.39
CA ALA A 107 -1.85 -17.63 8.46
C ALA A 107 -1.73 -16.27 7.74
N GLY A 108 -0.57 -15.62 7.81
CA GLY A 108 -0.28 -14.39 7.07
C GLY A 108 -0.27 -14.62 5.56
N ARG A 109 0.32 -15.74 5.09
CA ARG A 109 0.32 -16.12 3.66
C ARG A 109 -1.10 -16.39 3.15
N GLU A 110 -1.87 -17.21 3.84
CA GLU A 110 -3.26 -17.48 3.49
C GLU A 110 -4.11 -16.21 3.45
N THR A 111 -3.89 -15.31 4.41
CA THR A 111 -4.59 -14.03 4.49
C THR A 111 -4.29 -13.16 3.28
N ILE A 112 -3.02 -12.96 2.92
CA ILE A 112 -2.63 -12.09 1.80
C ILE A 112 -3.08 -12.66 0.46
N GLU A 113 -3.08 -13.98 0.27
CA GLU A 113 -3.59 -14.65 -0.93
C GLU A 113 -5.10 -14.41 -1.08
N CYS A 114 -5.88 -14.66 -0.03
CA CYS A 114 -7.33 -14.45 -0.03
C CYS A 114 -7.69 -12.97 -0.27
N VAL A 115 -7.00 -12.05 0.40
CA VAL A 115 -7.19 -10.60 0.23
C VAL A 115 -6.80 -10.17 -1.17
N GLY A 116 -5.67 -10.64 -1.69
CA GLY A 116 -5.15 -10.30 -3.01
C GLY A 116 -6.13 -10.58 -4.14
N VAL A 117 -6.81 -11.73 -4.11
CA VAL A 117 -7.85 -12.10 -5.09
C VAL A 117 -9.01 -11.10 -5.06
N ASN A 118 -9.52 -10.77 -3.88
CA ASN A 118 -10.64 -9.84 -3.75
C ASN A 118 -10.23 -8.40 -4.07
N HIS A 119 -9.05 -7.99 -3.64
CA HIS A 119 -8.45 -6.69 -3.96
C HIS A 119 -8.38 -6.48 -5.48
N THR A 120 -7.88 -7.47 -6.22
CA THR A 120 -7.80 -7.42 -7.67
C THR A 120 -9.17 -7.28 -8.32
N LYS A 121 -10.19 -8.02 -7.86
CA LYS A 121 -11.55 -7.93 -8.38
C LYS A 121 -12.16 -6.54 -8.17
N VAL A 122 -12.01 -5.97 -6.98
CA VAL A 122 -12.52 -4.63 -6.67
C VAL A 122 -11.82 -3.58 -7.54
N LEU A 123 -10.49 -3.65 -7.67
CA LEU A 123 -9.75 -2.74 -8.57
C LEU A 123 -10.20 -2.87 -10.02
N GLN A 124 -10.36 -4.09 -10.53
CA GLN A 124 -10.85 -4.33 -11.89
C GLN A 124 -12.22 -3.70 -12.12
N SER A 125 -13.16 -3.85 -11.18
CA SER A 125 -14.46 -3.21 -11.27
C SER A 125 -14.34 -1.68 -11.30
N LEU A 126 -13.65 -1.10 -10.32
CA LEU A 126 -13.52 0.35 -10.20
C LEU A 126 -12.86 1.02 -11.41
N PHE A 127 -11.88 0.36 -12.02
CA PHE A 127 -11.21 0.93 -13.20
C PHE A 127 -11.96 0.65 -14.50
N ARG A 128 -12.49 -0.57 -14.71
CA ARG A 128 -13.17 -0.94 -15.97
C ARG A 128 -14.54 -0.29 -16.15
N ASP A 129 -15.17 0.14 -15.06
CA ASP A 129 -16.41 0.92 -15.13
C ASP A 129 -16.15 2.36 -15.62
N ALA A 130 -14.91 2.84 -15.54
CA ALA A 130 -14.54 4.22 -15.87
C ALA A 130 -13.61 4.35 -17.08
N LEU A 131 -12.77 3.36 -17.35
CA LEU A 131 -11.69 3.40 -18.37
C LEU A 131 -11.68 2.10 -19.19
N ASP A 132 -11.40 2.24 -20.49
CA ASP A 132 -11.06 1.09 -21.32
C ASP A 132 -9.60 0.64 -21.09
N GLU A 133 -9.18 -0.43 -21.78
CA GLU A 133 -7.86 -1.02 -21.59
C GLU A 133 -6.72 -0.10 -22.04
N ASP A 134 -6.91 0.63 -23.13
CA ASP A 134 -5.92 1.57 -23.67
C ASP A 134 -5.78 2.79 -22.76
N GLU A 135 -6.89 3.32 -22.28
CA GLU A 135 -6.92 4.44 -21.31
C GLU A 135 -6.27 4.05 -19.98
N LEU A 136 -6.52 2.83 -19.51
CA LEU A 136 -5.89 2.32 -18.28
C LEU A 136 -4.38 2.13 -18.44
N ALA A 137 -3.94 1.61 -19.59
CA ALA A 137 -2.52 1.49 -19.92
C ALA A 137 -1.83 2.87 -19.98
N GLN A 138 -2.47 3.84 -20.63
CA GLN A 138 -1.97 5.21 -20.70
C GLN A 138 -1.90 5.88 -19.31
N LEU A 139 -2.93 5.70 -18.48
CA LEU A 139 -2.93 6.20 -17.10
C LEU A 139 -1.76 5.61 -16.30
N SER A 140 -1.54 4.30 -16.40
CA SER A 140 -0.43 3.62 -15.73
C SER A 140 0.93 4.17 -16.16
N GLU A 141 1.13 4.37 -17.48
CA GLU A 141 2.36 4.95 -18.01
C GLU A 141 2.59 6.38 -17.49
N LEU A 142 1.56 7.24 -17.54
CA LEU A 142 1.65 8.63 -17.09
C LEU A 142 1.96 8.73 -15.59
N LEU A 143 1.31 7.92 -14.78
CA LEU A 143 1.59 7.85 -13.34
C LEU A 143 3.02 7.39 -13.06
N GLY A 144 3.53 6.42 -13.82
CA GLY A 144 4.90 5.92 -13.69
C GLY A 144 5.99 6.96 -13.98
N ARG A 145 5.66 8.06 -14.70
CA ARG A 145 6.59 9.18 -14.97
C ARG A 145 6.72 10.14 -13.78
N LEU A 146 5.82 10.07 -12.80
CA LEU A 146 5.87 10.97 -11.65
C LEU A 146 7.05 10.62 -10.73
N PRO A 147 7.69 11.64 -10.08
CA PRO A 147 8.80 11.40 -9.17
C PRO A 147 8.42 10.45 -8.04
N GLY A 148 9.26 9.45 -7.80
CA GLY A 148 9.06 8.47 -6.72
C GLY A 148 8.07 7.35 -7.02
N VAL A 149 7.39 7.36 -8.18
CA VAL A 149 6.43 6.32 -8.59
C VAL A 149 7.05 5.31 -9.58
N GLY A 150 8.33 5.45 -9.93
CA GLY A 150 9.00 4.61 -10.93
C GLY A 150 8.86 3.09 -10.70
N ALA A 151 9.15 2.31 -11.72
CA ALA A 151 8.86 0.89 -11.97
C ALA A 151 9.24 -0.18 -10.90
N GLY A 152 9.37 0.20 -9.63
CA GLY A 152 9.76 -0.70 -8.53
C GLY A 152 8.60 -1.28 -7.70
N SER A 153 7.36 -0.83 -7.91
CA SER A 153 6.30 -1.14 -6.93
C SER A 153 5.27 -2.19 -7.37
N CYS A 154 5.19 -2.53 -8.65
CA CYS A 154 4.12 -3.41 -9.13
C CYS A 154 4.54 -4.50 -10.14
N ALA A 155 5.83 -4.75 -10.35
CA ALA A 155 6.28 -5.81 -11.27
C ALA A 155 6.71 -7.05 -10.47
N GLY A 156 5.91 -8.11 -10.56
CA GLY A 156 6.24 -9.45 -10.10
C GLY A 156 5.05 -10.15 -9.51
#